data_a473ee20b23f2e5f006944c7d2a171cf
#
_entry.id   a473ee20b23f2e5f006944c7d2a171cf
#
_cell.length_a   1.000
_cell.length_b   1.000
_cell.length_c   1.000
_cell.angle_alpha   90.00
_cell.angle_beta   90.00
_cell.angle_gamma   90.00
#
_symmetry.space_group_name_H-M   'P 1'
#
loop_
_entity.id
_entity.type
_entity.pdbx_description
1 polymer ?
#
loop_
_entity_poly.entity_id
_entity_poly.type
_entity_poly.pdbx_seq_one_letter_code
_entity_poly.pdbx_strand_id
1 'polypeptide(L)'
;MTLQSRMEKILIIGSGAREHAIAKSLEKSKHPKMIYCLATNMNPGIAEICEEILIGNINDNHFVCDYGKEIGATIAIIGPENPLARGVSDSLWDNNIPVVGPKRDLAQIETSKSFTRNLLKEYKIPGCPKFKTFTNMEG
;
A
#
# COMPACT_ATOMS: atom_id res chain seq x y z
N MET A 1 11.64 -0.43 34.30
CA MET A 1 12.08 -0.06 32.95
C MET A 1 10.89 0.49 32.19
N THR A 2 10.82 1.77 32.06
CA THR A 2 9.85 2.43 31.16
C THR A 2 10.27 2.08 29.73
N LEU A 3 9.47 1.27 29.04
CA LEU A 3 9.56 1.13 27.59
C LEU A 3 9.33 2.54 27.03
N GLN A 4 10.40 3.24 26.68
CA GLN A 4 10.30 4.44 25.84
C GLN A 4 9.65 3.96 24.54
N SER A 5 8.38 4.29 24.36
CA SER A 5 7.67 3.99 23.13
C SER A 5 8.42 4.67 21.98
N ARG A 6 9.02 3.85 21.11
CA ARG A 6 9.77 4.33 19.94
C ARG A 6 8.82 5.16 19.08
N MET A 7 9.29 6.33 18.65
CA MET A 7 8.56 7.15 17.69
C MET A 7 8.45 6.41 16.35
N GLU A 8 7.24 6.11 15.93
CA GLU A 8 7.00 5.47 14.63
C GLU A 8 6.93 6.53 13.52
N LYS A 9 7.64 6.29 12.43
CA LYS A 9 7.55 7.08 11.20
C LYS A 9 6.81 6.28 10.16
N ILE A 10 5.56 6.64 9.93
CA ILE A 10 4.62 5.90 9.10
C ILE A 10 4.56 6.54 7.72
N LEU A 11 4.89 5.78 6.67
CA LEU A 11 4.78 6.21 5.29
C LEU A 11 3.48 5.67 4.68
N ILE A 12 2.54 6.55 4.35
CA ILE A 12 1.34 6.20 3.58
C ILE A 12 1.65 6.41 2.08
N ILE A 13 1.36 5.39 1.27
CA ILE A 13 1.53 5.44 -0.19
C ILE A 13 0.16 5.44 -0.84
N GLY A 14 -0.14 6.55 -1.54
CA GLY A 14 -1.44 6.83 -2.16
C GLY A 14 -2.10 8.08 -1.62
N SER A 15 -3.10 8.58 -2.33
CA SER A 15 -3.76 9.88 -2.03
C SER A 15 -5.29 9.85 -2.12
N GLY A 16 -5.89 8.68 -2.17
CA GLY A 16 -7.33 8.52 -2.29
C GLY A 16 -8.09 8.61 -0.95
N ALA A 17 -9.39 8.36 -1.02
CA ALA A 17 -10.27 8.37 0.15
C ALA A 17 -9.90 7.26 1.17
N ARG A 18 -9.40 6.12 0.68
CA ARG A 18 -8.93 5.01 1.52
C ARG A 18 -7.73 5.46 2.36
N GLU A 19 -6.73 6.07 1.74
CA GLU A 19 -5.53 6.58 2.41
C GLU A 19 -5.86 7.71 3.38
N HIS A 20 -6.82 8.57 3.03
CA HIS A 20 -7.31 9.59 3.96
C HIS A 20 -7.98 8.96 5.20
N ALA A 21 -8.80 7.93 5.04
CA ALA A 21 -9.40 7.21 6.15
C ALA A 21 -8.35 6.52 7.04
N ILE A 22 -7.30 5.96 6.43
CA ILE A 22 -6.15 5.37 7.13
C ILE A 22 -5.42 6.45 7.95
N ALA A 23 -5.08 7.60 7.33
CA ALA A 23 -4.43 8.71 8.01
C ALA A 23 -5.23 9.19 9.24
N LYS A 24 -6.54 9.38 9.08
CA LYS A 24 -7.44 9.73 10.20
C LYS A 24 -7.49 8.68 11.30
N SER A 25 -7.40 7.42 10.95
CA SER A 25 -7.37 6.33 11.95
C SER A 25 -6.06 6.34 12.72
N LEU A 26 -4.94 6.52 12.01
CA LEU A 26 -3.61 6.63 12.62
C LEU A 26 -3.50 7.85 13.54
N GLU A 27 -4.03 9.01 13.13
CA GLU A 27 -4.04 10.22 13.92
C GLU A 27 -4.64 10.00 15.31
N LYS A 28 -5.71 9.21 15.42
CA LYS A 28 -6.38 8.88 16.69
C LYS A 28 -5.56 7.97 17.61
N SER A 29 -4.53 7.31 17.10
CA SER A 29 -3.67 6.44 17.90
C SER A 29 -2.93 7.24 18.97
N LYS A 30 -2.79 6.65 20.17
CA LYS A 30 -2.04 7.22 21.28
C LYS A 30 -0.54 6.93 21.22
N HIS A 31 -0.10 6.06 20.29
CA HIS A 31 1.32 5.78 20.10
C HIS A 31 2.03 6.99 19.48
N PRO A 32 3.24 7.34 19.96
CA PRO A 32 4.06 8.39 19.37
C PRO A 32 4.35 8.05 17.89
N LYS A 33 3.99 8.96 17.00
CA LYS A 33 4.14 8.76 15.56
C LYS A 33 4.29 10.08 14.82
N MET A 34 4.91 9.98 13.65
CA MET A 34 4.91 10.99 12.58
C MET A 34 4.37 10.32 11.32
N ILE A 35 3.48 10.96 10.61
CA ILE A 35 2.82 10.43 9.43
C ILE A 35 3.32 11.20 8.21
N TYR A 36 3.82 10.48 7.21
CA TYR A 36 4.29 11.01 5.93
C TYR A 36 3.45 10.39 4.82
N CYS A 37 3.29 11.09 3.71
CA CYS A 37 2.54 10.57 2.57
C CYS A 37 3.33 10.75 1.28
N LEU A 38 3.39 9.69 0.48
CA LEU A 38 3.83 9.74 -0.91
C LEU A 38 2.62 9.57 -1.81
N ALA A 39 2.32 10.57 -2.61
CA ALA A 39 1.05 10.71 -3.31
C ALA A 39 1.23 11.06 -4.79
N THR A 40 0.26 10.70 -5.61
CA THR A 40 0.20 11.16 -7.02
C THR A 40 -0.42 12.53 -7.15
N ASN A 41 -1.29 12.89 -6.21
CA ASN A 41 -2.01 14.16 -6.18
C ASN A 41 -2.15 14.64 -4.73
N MET A 42 -2.23 15.96 -4.56
CA MET A 42 -2.50 16.56 -3.26
C MET A 42 -3.91 16.19 -2.78
N ASN A 43 -3.99 15.64 -1.58
CA ASN A 43 -5.25 15.45 -0.85
C ASN A 43 -5.24 16.35 0.37
N PRO A 44 -6.09 17.39 0.41
CA PRO A 44 -6.09 18.35 1.51
C PRO A 44 -6.32 17.73 2.88
N GLY A 45 -7.20 16.73 2.97
CA GLY A 45 -7.48 16.06 4.25
C GLY A 45 -6.32 15.20 4.76
N ILE A 46 -5.47 14.67 3.86
CA ILE A 46 -4.22 14.00 4.24
C ILE A 46 -3.18 15.05 4.65
N ALA A 47 -3.12 16.19 3.94
CA ALA A 47 -2.19 17.27 4.21
C ALA A 47 -2.36 17.87 5.61
N GLU A 48 -3.57 17.91 6.13
CA GLU A 48 -3.85 18.39 7.50
C GLU A 48 -3.30 17.45 8.59
N ILE A 49 -3.05 16.18 8.25
CA ILE A 49 -2.65 15.12 9.19
C ILE A 49 -1.16 14.80 9.11
N CYS A 50 -0.59 14.84 7.91
CA CYS A 50 0.79 14.44 7.66
C CYS A 50 1.78 15.57 7.96
N GLU A 51 2.97 15.19 8.43
CA GLU A 51 4.12 16.10 8.53
C GLU A 51 4.54 16.63 7.16
N GLU A 52 4.47 15.76 6.15
CA GLU A 52 4.83 16.08 4.77
C GLU A 52 4.04 15.20 3.79
N ILE A 53 3.67 15.79 2.64
CA ILE A 53 3.21 15.05 1.46
C ILE A 53 4.20 15.32 0.32
N LEU A 54 4.85 14.27 -0.15
CA LEU A 54 5.66 14.29 -1.36
C LEU A 54 4.82 13.85 -2.56
N ILE A 55 4.77 14.65 -3.61
CA ILE A 55 4.06 14.31 -4.84
C ILE A 55 5.04 13.66 -5.82
N GLY A 56 4.69 12.45 -6.30
CA GLY A 56 5.54 11.72 -7.23
C GLY A 56 4.94 10.43 -7.74
N ASN A 57 5.76 9.64 -8.42
CA ASN A 57 5.33 8.35 -9.00
C ASN A 57 5.39 7.24 -7.95
N ILE A 58 4.25 6.93 -7.35
CA ILE A 58 4.12 5.86 -6.35
C ILE A 58 4.31 4.44 -6.91
N ASN A 59 4.42 4.27 -8.23
CA ASN A 59 4.70 3.00 -8.89
C ASN A 59 6.20 2.79 -9.20
N ASP A 60 7.03 3.77 -8.88
CA ASP A 60 8.49 3.69 -9.02
C ASP A 60 9.11 3.18 -7.71
N ASN A 61 9.60 1.94 -7.75
CA ASN A 61 10.16 1.27 -6.58
C ASN A 61 11.35 2.01 -5.98
N HIS A 62 12.24 2.57 -6.83
CA HIS A 62 13.41 3.31 -6.37
C HIS A 62 12.99 4.60 -5.68
N PHE A 63 12.13 5.38 -6.33
CA PHE A 63 11.63 6.63 -5.78
C PHE A 63 10.95 6.45 -4.42
N VAL A 64 10.08 5.43 -4.32
CA VAL A 64 9.38 5.12 -3.06
C VAL A 64 10.35 4.69 -1.96
N CYS A 65 11.32 3.82 -2.28
CA CYS A 65 12.30 3.35 -1.30
C CYS A 65 13.24 4.47 -0.85
N ASP A 66 13.69 5.32 -1.76
CA ASP A 66 14.59 6.44 -1.44
C ASP A 66 13.90 7.42 -0.50
N TYR A 67 12.66 7.79 -0.78
CA TYR A 67 11.90 8.64 0.14
C TYR A 67 11.64 7.97 1.49
N GLY A 68 11.28 6.69 1.49
CA GLY A 68 11.10 5.93 2.73
C GLY A 68 12.35 5.91 3.61
N LYS A 69 13.55 5.80 3.01
CA LYS A 69 14.84 5.90 3.71
C LYS A 69 15.14 7.32 4.20
N GLU A 70 14.90 8.30 3.35
CA GLU A 70 15.14 9.72 3.66
C GLU A 70 14.38 10.15 4.92
N ILE A 71 13.10 9.82 5.01
CA ILE A 71 12.29 10.12 6.22
C ILE A 71 12.59 9.17 7.38
N GLY A 72 13.31 8.08 7.15
CA GLY A 72 13.56 7.03 8.15
C GLY A 72 12.28 6.28 8.52
N ALA A 73 11.46 5.90 7.52
CA ALA A 73 10.22 5.18 7.73
C ALA A 73 10.44 3.89 8.51
N THR A 74 9.65 3.66 9.55
CA THR A 74 9.67 2.44 10.36
C THR A 74 8.64 1.43 9.88
N ILE A 75 7.61 1.91 9.18
CA ILE A 75 6.56 1.09 8.55
C ILE A 75 5.96 1.86 7.38
N ALA A 76 5.55 1.16 6.33
CA ALA A 76 4.80 1.71 5.21
C ALA A 76 3.42 1.07 5.07
N ILE A 77 2.46 1.82 4.55
CA ILE A 77 1.10 1.36 4.27
C ILE A 77 0.79 1.70 2.81
N ILE A 78 0.49 0.68 2.00
CA ILE A 78 0.17 0.85 0.58
C ILE A 78 -1.34 0.69 0.41
N GLY A 79 -2.02 1.77 0.02
CA GLY A 79 -3.46 1.75 -0.20
C GLY A 79 -3.86 1.26 -1.60
N PRO A 80 -3.28 1.80 -2.71
CA PRO A 80 -3.65 1.43 -4.06
C PRO A 80 -3.07 0.08 -4.50
N GLU A 81 -3.75 -0.61 -5.41
CA GLU A 81 -3.32 -1.91 -5.97
C GLU A 81 -2.16 -1.80 -6.97
N ASN A 82 -2.05 -0.69 -7.70
CA ASN A 82 -1.01 -0.54 -8.73
C ASN A 82 0.42 -0.61 -8.20
N PRO A 83 0.81 0.09 -7.12
CA PRO A 83 2.13 -0.06 -6.51
C PRO A 83 2.40 -1.50 -6.04
N LEU A 84 1.40 -2.20 -5.53
CA LEU A 84 1.52 -3.60 -5.12
C LEU A 84 1.83 -4.50 -6.32
N ALA A 85 1.12 -4.32 -7.43
CA ALA A 85 1.37 -5.04 -8.68
C ALA A 85 2.76 -4.76 -9.27
N ARG A 86 3.32 -3.58 -9.01
CA ARG A 86 4.67 -3.17 -9.44
C ARG A 86 5.78 -3.66 -8.50
N GLY A 87 5.45 -4.26 -7.36
CA GLY A 87 6.41 -4.79 -6.41
C GLY A 87 6.98 -3.76 -5.44
N VAL A 88 6.29 -2.64 -5.23
CA VAL A 88 6.72 -1.61 -4.25
C VAL A 88 6.81 -2.21 -2.85
N SER A 89 5.86 -3.08 -2.46
CA SER A 89 5.90 -3.76 -1.17
C SER A 89 7.15 -4.62 -1.03
N ASP A 90 7.51 -5.40 -2.06
CA ASP A 90 8.71 -6.24 -2.07
C ASP A 90 9.97 -5.38 -1.88
N SER A 91 10.07 -4.30 -2.65
CA SER A 91 11.23 -3.39 -2.60
C SER A 91 11.38 -2.72 -1.24
N LEU A 92 10.30 -2.32 -0.59
CA LEU A 92 10.34 -1.75 0.76
C LEU A 92 10.80 -2.77 1.79
N TRP A 93 10.28 -4.01 1.73
CA TRP A 93 10.72 -5.11 2.59
C TRP A 93 12.22 -5.40 2.41
N ASP A 94 12.72 -5.43 1.18
CA ASP A 94 14.15 -5.65 0.86
C ASP A 94 15.03 -4.51 1.40
N ASN A 95 14.46 -3.34 1.62
CA ASN A 95 15.11 -2.19 2.23
C ASN A 95 14.82 -2.04 3.74
N ASN A 96 14.39 -3.10 4.40
CA ASN A 96 14.08 -3.16 5.84
C ASN A 96 12.99 -2.19 6.30
N ILE A 97 12.06 -1.85 5.41
CA ILE A 97 10.85 -1.10 5.75
C ILE A 97 9.67 -2.06 5.70
N PRO A 98 9.14 -2.52 6.84
CA PRO A 98 7.94 -3.36 6.89
C PRO A 98 6.75 -2.69 6.22
N VAL A 99 5.90 -3.49 5.55
CA VAL A 99 4.76 -2.98 4.78
C VAL A 99 3.46 -3.61 5.24
N VAL A 100 2.45 -2.78 5.47
CA VAL A 100 1.05 -3.20 5.48
C VAL A 100 0.56 -3.19 4.04
N GLY A 101 0.55 -4.36 3.44
CA GLY A 101 0.22 -4.60 2.04
C GLY A 101 0.87 -5.90 1.56
N PRO A 102 0.21 -6.65 0.66
CA PRO A 102 0.76 -7.91 0.16
C PRO A 102 1.99 -7.67 -0.72
N LYS A 103 2.88 -8.64 -0.76
CA LYS A 103 3.92 -8.71 -1.79
C LYS A 103 3.28 -8.97 -3.15
N ARG A 104 4.03 -8.70 -4.23
CA ARG A 104 3.56 -8.76 -5.62
C ARG A 104 2.85 -10.08 -5.96
N ASP A 105 3.40 -11.21 -5.52
CA ASP A 105 2.82 -12.51 -5.83
C ASP A 105 1.42 -12.68 -5.23
N LEU A 106 1.20 -12.23 -4.00
CA LEU A 106 -0.10 -12.28 -3.35
C LEU A 106 -1.04 -11.17 -3.81
N ALA A 107 -0.51 -10.05 -4.27
CA ALA A 107 -1.29 -8.95 -4.82
C ALA A 107 -2.09 -9.35 -6.07
N GLN A 108 -1.71 -10.43 -6.76
CA GLN A 108 -2.44 -10.97 -7.89
C GLN A 108 -3.89 -11.32 -7.56
N ILE A 109 -4.19 -11.66 -6.32
CA ILE A 109 -5.55 -11.96 -5.86
C ILE A 109 -6.46 -10.73 -6.06
N GLU A 110 -5.95 -9.54 -5.91
CA GLU A 110 -6.71 -8.29 -6.12
C GLU A 110 -6.55 -7.73 -7.54
N THR A 111 -5.35 -7.78 -8.08
CA THR A 111 -5.00 -7.11 -9.34
C THR A 111 -5.38 -7.90 -10.60
N SER A 112 -5.57 -9.22 -10.49
CA SER A 112 -5.95 -10.09 -11.61
C SER A 112 -7.23 -10.86 -11.33
N LYS A 113 -8.33 -10.41 -11.94
CA LYS A 113 -9.63 -11.11 -11.83
C LYS A 113 -9.56 -12.55 -12.35
N SER A 114 -8.86 -12.80 -13.45
CA SER A 114 -8.68 -14.15 -14.01
C SER A 114 -7.92 -15.06 -13.05
N PHE A 115 -6.82 -14.56 -12.46
CA PHE A 115 -6.05 -15.30 -11.46
C PHE A 115 -6.94 -15.71 -10.28
N THR A 116 -7.62 -14.75 -9.68
CA THR A 116 -8.49 -14.99 -8.52
C THR A 116 -9.62 -15.97 -8.84
N ARG A 117 -10.29 -15.81 -10.00
CA ARG A 117 -11.36 -16.70 -10.40
C ARG A 117 -10.88 -18.14 -10.61
N ASN A 118 -9.73 -18.32 -11.23
CA ASN A 118 -9.12 -19.64 -11.42
C ASN A 118 -8.70 -20.27 -10.08
N LEU A 119 -8.11 -19.47 -9.17
CA LEU A 119 -7.76 -19.90 -7.82
C LEU A 119 -8.99 -20.39 -7.04
N LEU A 120 -10.08 -19.60 -7.02
CA LEU A 120 -11.33 -19.98 -6.37
C LEU A 120 -11.90 -21.29 -6.93
N LYS A 121 -11.81 -21.48 -8.24
CA LYS A 121 -12.26 -22.72 -8.91
C LYS A 121 -11.39 -23.91 -8.54
N GLU A 122 -10.07 -23.76 -8.56
CA GLU A 122 -9.10 -24.80 -8.23
C GLU A 122 -9.28 -25.32 -6.81
N TYR A 123 -9.41 -24.40 -5.85
CA TYR A 123 -9.60 -24.74 -4.44
C TYR A 123 -11.07 -24.95 -4.03
N LYS A 124 -12.00 -24.96 -5.00
CA LYS A 124 -13.43 -25.16 -4.79
C LYS A 124 -14.03 -24.20 -3.72
N ILE A 125 -13.56 -22.97 -3.67
CA ILE A 125 -14.05 -21.97 -2.74
C ILE A 125 -15.43 -21.50 -3.21
N PRO A 126 -16.47 -21.57 -2.35
CA PRO A 126 -17.83 -21.18 -2.74
C PRO A 126 -17.97 -19.66 -2.94
N GLY A 127 -19.03 -19.24 -3.63
CA GLY A 127 -19.33 -17.83 -3.86
C GLY A 127 -18.71 -17.25 -5.13
N CYS A 128 -17.92 -18.03 -5.88
CA CYS A 128 -17.40 -17.58 -7.19
C CYS A 128 -18.53 -17.56 -8.23
N PRO A 129 -18.82 -16.39 -8.85
CA PRO A 129 -19.76 -16.34 -9.96
C PRO A 129 -19.23 -17.11 -11.18
N LYS A 130 -20.15 -17.50 -12.07
CA LYS A 130 -19.74 -18.08 -13.37
C LYS A 130 -18.92 -17.05 -14.14
N PHE A 131 -17.81 -17.48 -14.74
CA PHE A 131 -16.90 -16.61 -15.48
C PHE A 131 -16.30 -17.31 -16.70
N LYS A 132 -15.81 -16.54 -17.64
CA LYS A 132 -14.99 -16.97 -18.76
C LYS A 132 -13.87 -15.97 -18.98
N THR A 133 -12.66 -16.46 -19.18
CA THR A 133 -11.49 -15.64 -19.51
C THR A 133 -11.25 -15.67 -21.00
N PHE A 134 -11.05 -14.50 -21.60
CA PHE A 134 -10.72 -14.36 -23.02
C PHE A 134 -9.30 -13.80 -23.14
N THR A 135 -8.51 -14.35 -24.03
CA THR A 135 -7.13 -13.93 -24.31
C THR A 135 -7.01 -13.13 -25.61
N ASN A 136 -8.07 -13.11 -26.41
CA ASN A 136 -8.19 -12.35 -27.65
C ASN A 136 -9.64 -11.88 -27.85
N MET A 137 -9.86 -11.06 -28.87
CA MET A 137 -11.20 -10.54 -29.23
C MET A 137 -11.99 -11.46 -30.13
N GLU A 138 -11.45 -12.62 -30.50
CA GLU A 138 -12.09 -13.64 -31.30
C GLU A 138 -12.81 -14.63 -30.36
N GLY A 139 -14.14 -14.47 -30.19
CA GLY A 139 -14.93 -15.38 -29.36
C GLY A 139 -16.36 -14.92 -29.13
#